data_794ae5f4afbf600417614f2c4f8b09e9
#
_entry.id   794ae5f4afbf600417614f2c4f8b09e9
#
_cell.length_a   1.000
_cell.length_b   1.000
_cell.length_c   1.000
_cell.angle_alpha   90.00
_cell.angle_beta   90.00
_cell.angle_gamma   90.00
#
_symmetry.space_group_name_H-M   'P 1'
#
loop_
_entity.id
_entity.type
_entity.pdbx_description
1 polymer ?
#
loop_
_entity_poly.entity_id
_entity_poly.type
_entity_poly.pdbx_seq_one_letter_code
_entity_poly.pdbx_strand_id
1 'polypeptide(L)'
;MSAHDKHPTRVSVEVNGFTWRIHGTRRTGQRWHCHLVELVGPLPLDGPVTQPLRDKIRTALAKALDLDESEIARIPADLILA
;
A
#
# COMPACT_ATOMS: atom_id res chain seq x y z
N MET A 1 -15.18 23.13 -4.47
CA MET A 1 -14.83 22.67 -4.65
C MET A 1 -14.14 21.95 -4.77
N SER A 2 -14.41 21.86 -4.70
CA SER A 2 -13.44 21.49 -5.21
C SER A 2 -13.34 20.10 -5.44
N ALA A 3 -12.95 19.83 -6.35
CA ALA A 3 -12.66 18.52 -6.74
C ALA A 3 -11.69 17.83 -5.82
N HIS A 4 -11.65 18.28 -4.60
CA HIS A 4 -10.53 17.88 -3.78
C HIS A 4 -10.89 16.95 -2.65
N ASP A 5 -11.84 16.08 -2.90
CA ASP A 5 -12.11 14.97 -2.02
C ASP A 5 -11.17 13.79 -2.26
N LYS A 6 -10.20 13.93 -3.17
CA LYS A 6 -9.13 12.96 -3.37
C LYS A 6 -7.85 13.40 -2.69
N HIS A 7 -7.23 12.49 -1.96
CA HIS A 7 -5.99 12.75 -1.25
C HIS A 7 -4.92 11.75 -1.71
N PRO A 8 -4.13 12.09 -2.76
CA PRO A 8 -3.06 11.20 -3.20
C PRO A 8 -2.00 11.08 -2.12
N THR A 9 -1.50 9.89 -1.94
CA THR A 9 -0.51 9.59 -0.92
C THR A 9 0.54 8.63 -1.47
N ARG A 10 1.78 8.86 -1.08
CA ARG A 10 2.88 7.96 -1.39
C ARG A 10 3.64 7.70 -0.09
N VAL A 11 3.76 6.45 0.30
CA VAL A 11 4.32 6.04 1.58
C VAL A 11 5.33 4.92 1.37
N SER A 12 6.44 4.96 2.11
CA SER A 12 7.40 3.86 2.12
C SER A 12 7.27 3.10 3.42
N VAL A 13 7.22 1.78 3.32
CA VAL A 13 7.14 0.89 4.49
C VAL A 13 8.13 -0.24 4.34
N GLU A 14 8.52 -0.86 5.46
CA GLU A 14 9.38 -2.03 5.46
C GLU A 14 8.59 -3.25 5.87
N VAL A 15 8.63 -4.28 5.03
CA VAL A 15 7.94 -5.54 5.28
C VAL A 15 8.85 -6.68 4.82
N ASN A 16 9.06 -7.66 5.68
CA ASN A 16 9.86 -8.85 5.38
C ASN A 16 11.29 -8.52 4.91
N GLY A 17 11.88 -7.46 5.45
CA GLY A 17 13.24 -7.07 5.09
C GLY A 17 13.35 -6.30 3.79
N PHE A 18 12.23 -5.99 3.16
CA PHE A 18 12.19 -5.21 1.93
C PHE A 18 11.53 -3.86 2.17
N THR A 19 11.97 -2.87 1.40
CA THR A 19 11.34 -1.54 1.41
C THR A 19 10.37 -1.47 0.24
N TRP A 20 9.13 -1.07 0.54
CA TRP A 20 8.05 -0.98 -0.44
C TRP A 20 7.57 0.47 -0.50
N ARG A 21 7.35 0.97 -1.71
CA ARG A 21 6.73 2.28 -1.92
C ARG A 21 5.31 2.07 -2.40
N ILE A 22 4.37 2.63 -1.65
CA ILE A 22 2.95 2.40 -1.89
C ILE A 22 2.31 3.71 -2.33
N HIS A 23 1.62 3.66 -3.47
CA HIS A 23 0.91 4.81 -4.04
C HIS A 23 -0.58 4.56 -4.00
N GLY A 24 -1.33 5.55 -3.59
CA GLY A 24 -2.78 5.41 -3.54
C GLY A 24 -3.49 6.72 -3.32
N THR A 25 -4.81 6.64 -3.23
CA THR A 25 -5.67 7.79 -2.99
C THR A 25 -6.79 7.41 -2.06
N ARG A 26 -7.34 8.42 -1.41
CA ARG A 26 -8.53 8.28 -0.59
C ARG A 26 -9.47 9.42 -0.90
N ARG A 27 -10.74 9.08 -1.13
CA ARG A 27 -11.81 10.07 -1.22
C ARG A 27 -12.46 10.21 0.15
N THR A 28 -13.00 11.38 0.40
CA THR A 28 -13.72 11.64 1.64
C THR A 28 -14.82 10.59 1.86
N GLY A 29 -14.81 9.99 3.05
CA GLY A 29 -15.81 8.99 3.40
C GLY A 29 -15.60 7.61 2.82
N GLN A 30 -14.49 7.39 2.12
CA GLN A 30 -14.20 6.10 1.51
C GLN A 30 -12.89 5.51 2.03
N ARG A 31 -12.66 4.25 1.72
CA ARG A 31 -11.40 3.58 2.06
C ARG A 31 -10.26 4.14 1.22
N TRP A 32 -9.06 4.03 1.75
CA TRP A 32 -7.84 4.32 1.01
C TRP A 32 -7.59 3.19 0.01
N HIS A 33 -7.36 3.52 -1.25
CA HIS A 33 -7.16 2.55 -2.32
C HIS A 33 -5.74 2.63 -2.83
N CYS A 34 -5.08 1.47 -2.89
CA CYS A 34 -3.75 1.34 -3.48
C CYS A 34 -3.85 1.34 -5.00
N HIS A 35 -2.94 2.06 -5.65
CA HIS A 35 -2.83 2.08 -7.11
C HIS A 35 -1.59 1.35 -7.59
N LEU A 36 -0.56 1.28 -6.76
CA LEU A 36 0.72 0.68 -7.12
C LEU A 36 1.53 0.43 -5.87
N VAL A 37 2.19 -0.74 -5.83
CA VAL A 37 3.19 -1.04 -4.82
C VAL A 37 4.49 -1.38 -5.53
N GLU A 38 5.55 -0.62 -5.25
CA GLU A 38 6.86 -0.84 -5.86
C GLU A 38 7.81 -1.43 -4.84
N LEU A 39 8.54 -2.47 -5.24
CA LEU A 39 9.65 -2.95 -4.43
C LEU A 39 10.85 -2.04 -4.68
N VAL A 40 11.23 -1.29 -3.66
CA VAL A 40 12.38 -0.38 -3.73
C VAL A 40 13.69 -1.14 -3.56
N GLY A 41 13.71 -2.09 -2.66
CA GLY A 41 14.87 -2.94 -2.44
C GLY A 41 14.87 -3.63 -1.09
N PRO A 42 15.83 -4.54 -0.89
CA PRO A 42 16.82 -5.02 -1.86
C PRO A 42 16.19 -5.90 -2.93
N LEU A 43 16.78 -5.90 -4.11
CA LEU A 43 16.29 -6.70 -5.23
C LEU A 43 17.19 -7.92 -5.43
N PRO A 44 16.67 -9.00 -5.99
CA PRO A 44 15.27 -9.27 -6.35
C PRO A 44 14.44 -9.77 -5.15
N LEU A 45 13.13 -9.80 -5.34
CA LEU A 45 12.24 -10.41 -4.36
C LEU A 45 12.42 -11.91 -4.37
N ASP A 46 12.53 -12.51 -3.19
CA ASP A 46 12.72 -13.95 -3.04
C ASP A 46 11.37 -14.66 -3.01
N GLY A 47 10.85 -14.99 -4.17
CA GLY A 47 9.65 -15.77 -4.26
C GLY A 47 8.43 -14.93 -4.68
N PRO A 48 7.25 -15.57 -4.74
CA PRO A 48 6.05 -14.93 -5.25
C PRO A 48 5.44 -13.97 -4.22
N VAL A 49 4.60 -13.07 -4.73
CA VAL A 49 3.78 -12.21 -3.88
C VAL A 49 2.61 -13.04 -3.35
N THR A 50 2.62 -13.31 -2.07
CA THR A 50 1.61 -14.15 -1.42
C THR A 50 0.56 -13.28 -0.73
N GLN A 51 -0.57 -13.91 -0.37
CA GLN A 51 -1.59 -13.23 0.42
C GLN A 51 -1.06 -12.75 1.77
N PRO A 52 -0.29 -13.57 2.53
CA PRO A 52 0.29 -13.09 3.78
C PRO A 52 1.19 -11.87 3.61
N LEU A 53 1.96 -11.81 2.51
CA LEU A 53 2.81 -10.66 2.23
C LEU A 53 1.95 -9.41 1.99
N ARG A 54 0.90 -9.53 1.18
CA ARG A 54 0.00 -8.41 0.91
C ARG A 54 -0.68 -7.92 2.18
N ASP A 55 -1.07 -8.85 3.06
CA ASP A 55 -1.69 -8.50 4.34
C ASP A 55 -0.71 -7.74 5.23
N LYS A 56 0.55 -8.14 5.25
CA LYS A 56 1.57 -7.43 6.01
C LYS A 56 1.84 -6.04 5.47
N ILE A 57 1.85 -5.89 4.13
CA ILE A 57 2.00 -4.58 3.50
C ILE A 57 0.82 -3.68 3.87
N ARG A 58 -0.38 -4.23 3.84
CA ARG A 58 -1.59 -3.49 4.20
C ARG A 58 -1.55 -3.03 5.66
N THR A 59 -1.12 -3.90 6.56
CA THR A 59 -0.99 -3.57 7.99
C THR A 59 0.05 -2.46 8.20
N ALA A 60 1.20 -2.59 7.56
CA ALA A 60 2.26 -1.57 7.65
C ALA A 60 1.80 -0.25 7.07
N LEU A 61 1.06 -0.28 5.96
CA LEU A 61 0.51 0.91 5.34
C LEU A 61 -0.49 1.62 6.25
N ALA A 62 -1.40 0.87 6.86
CA ALA A 62 -2.38 1.44 7.77
C ALA A 62 -1.70 2.15 8.94
N LYS A 63 -0.67 1.51 9.49
CA LYS A 63 0.11 2.09 10.57
C LYS A 63 0.83 3.37 10.14
N ALA A 64 1.43 3.36 8.95
CA ALA A 64 2.15 4.52 8.43
C ALA A 64 1.22 5.70 8.15
N LEU A 65 -0.02 5.43 7.74
CA LEU A 65 -1.01 6.46 7.46
C LEU A 65 -1.84 6.85 8.68
N ASP A 66 -1.60 6.19 9.82
CA ASP A 66 -2.38 6.39 11.04
C ASP A 66 -3.86 6.11 10.80
N LEU A 67 -4.13 5.04 10.10
CA LEU A 67 -5.49 4.59 9.79
C LEU A 67 -5.71 3.19 10.35
N ASP A 68 -6.98 2.86 10.55
CA ASP A 68 -7.38 1.51 10.87
C ASP A 68 -7.23 0.63 9.64
N GLU A 69 -6.94 -0.66 9.81
CA GLU A 69 -6.82 -1.55 8.65
C GLU A 69 -8.13 -1.61 7.86
N SER A 70 -9.27 -1.46 8.52
CA SER A 70 -10.57 -1.44 7.85
C SER A 70 -10.73 -0.25 6.92
N GLU A 71 -9.92 0.80 7.08
CA GLU A 71 -9.95 1.98 6.21
C GLU A 71 -9.05 1.82 4.99
N ILE A 72 -8.30 0.73 4.92
CA ILE A 72 -7.43 0.43 3.78
C ILE A 72 -8.10 -0.67 2.96
N ALA A 73 -8.32 -0.41 1.69
CA ALA A 73 -8.87 -1.41 0.79
C ALA A 73 -7.85 -2.53 0.56
N ARG A 74 -8.35 -3.71 0.22
CA ARG A 74 -7.49 -4.86 -0.07
C ARG A 74 -6.55 -4.54 -1.23
N ILE A 75 -5.29 -4.95 -1.10
CA ILE A 75 -4.27 -4.71 -2.12
C ILE A 75 -4.25 -5.90 -3.09
N PRO A 76 -4.63 -5.71 -4.36
CA PRO A 76 -4.54 -6.79 -5.35
C PRO A 76 -3.09 -7.12 -5.70
N ALA A 77 -2.84 -8.38 -6.00
CA ALA A 77 -1.48 -8.85 -6.31
C ALA A 77 -0.92 -8.20 -7.57
N ASP A 78 -1.77 -7.89 -8.54
CA ASP A 78 -1.34 -7.32 -9.82
C ASP A 78 -0.88 -5.87 -9.70
N LEU A 79 -1.08 -5.24 -8.56
CA LEU A 79 -0.59 -3.89 -8.33
C LEU A 79 0.83 -3.86 -7.76
N ILE A 80 1.40 -5.03 -7.47
CA ILE A 80 2.72 -5.12 -6.85
C ILE A 80 3.77 -5.43 -7.90
N LEU A 81 4.72 -4.50 -8.05
CA LEU A 81 5.83 -4.62 -8.98
C LEU A 81 7.10 -4.97 -8.21
N ALA A 82 7.69 -6.07 -8.59
CA ALA A 82 8.93 -6.53 -7.97
C ALA A 82 10.13 -6.27 -8.86
#